data_704cb171ec865420f371bd03033fbbd1
#
_entry.id   704cb171ec865420f371bd03033fbbd1
#
_cell.length_a   1.000
_cell.length_b   1.000
_cell.length_c   1.000
_cell.angle_alpha   90.00
_cell.angle_beta   90.00
_cell.angle_gamma   90.00
#
_symmetry.space_group_name_H-M   'P 1'
#
loop_
_entity.id
_entity.type
_entity.pdbx_description
1 polymer ?
#
loop_
_entity_poly.entity_id
_entity_poly.type
_entity_poly.pdbx_seq_one_letter_code
_entity_poly.pdbx_strand_id
1 'polypeptide(L)'
;MLFSEVADVPKGPKVVAVGSFDGVHLGHQYLLRQALAEAKALHQPLLVYTFDPPTKVFTRGEGFLMDLTEKVEALRALGVELILAVPFNETFARRPAEEFLEDLRTLGASRIYVGEDFRFGRGRGGDPEALARVAPTRVVPLLALGGEPVKSSRIRALLQEGRVEEARHLLGRPYGAYGVVVEGEKLGRRLSFPTANLAVHPLKVLPPGVYAVEAMGDFGRYRGGANVGTRPTPGGGERRLEVHLLGFAGEPYGE
;
A
#
# COMPACT_ATOMS: atom_id res chain seq x y z
N MET A 1 4.79 -15.60 1.21
CA MET A 1 3.88 -15.95 2.32
C MET A 1 3.46 -14.67 3.04
N LEU A 2 2.22 -14.61 3.54
CA LEU A 2 1.66 -13.48 4.31
C LEU A 2 1.34 -13.97 5.73
N PHE A 3 1.73 -13.19 6.73
CA PHE A 3 1.53 -13.43 8.15
C PHE A 3 0.90 -12.20 8.80
N SER A 4 0.15 -12.38 9.88
CA SER A 4 -0.41 -11.29 10.70
C SER A 4 0.23 -11.21 12.10
N GLU A 5 0.91 -12.28 12.52
CA GLU A 5 1.53 -12.37 13.84
C GLU A 5 3.01 -12.77 13.73
N VAL A 6 3.81 -12.24 14.65
CA VAL A 6 5.27 -12.52 14.72
C VAL A 6 5.53 -14.01 14.94
N ALA A 7 4.69 -14.69 15.73
CA ALA A 7 4.83 -16.09 16.08
C ALA A 7 4.69 -17.04 14.88
N ASP A 8 3.95 -16.64 13.85
CA ASP A 8 3.67 -17.45 12.66
C ASP A 8 4.79 -17.39 11.62
N VAL A 9 5.69 -16.42 11.74
CA VAL A 9 6.80 -16.27 10.79
C VAL A 9 7.84 -17.37 11.01
N PRO A 10 8.28 -18.06 9.93
CA PRO A 10 9.29 -19.13 10.05
C PRO A 10 10.53 -18.67 10.83
N LYS A 11 11.04 -19.52 11.72
CA LYS A 11 12.27 -19.25 12.50
C LYS A 11 13.50 -19.19 11.60
N GLY A 12 14.57 -18.57 12.09
CA GLY A 12 15.86 -18.45 11.42
C GLY A 12 16.21 -17.03 11.02
N PRO A 13 17.47 -16.79 10.62
CA PRO A 13 17.96 -15.46 10.30
C PRO A 13 17.29 -14.89 9.06
N LYS A 14 16.97 -13.59 9.11
CA LYS A 14 16.31 -12.85 8.01
C LYS A 14 16.86 -11.45 7.90
N VAL A 15 16.89 -10.93 6.67
CA VAL A 15 16.94 -9.48 6.45
C VAL A 15 15.53 -8.93 6.64
N VAL A 16 15.35 -7.90 7.46
CA VAL A 16 14.03 -7.33 7.78
C VAL A 16 13.97 -5.89 7.28
N ALA A 17 13.01 -5.59 6.41
CA ALA A 17 12.69 -4.22 6.02
C ALA A 17 11.40 -3.77 6.72
N VAL A 18 11.45 -2.64 7.43
CA VAL A 18 10.31 -2.15 8.23
C VAL A 18 9.76 -0.85 7.67
N GLY A 19 8.44 -0.79 7.49
CA GLY A 19 7.78 0.41 7.04
C GLY A 19 6.28 0.22 6.78
N SER A 20 5.53 1.31 6.67
CA SER A 20 4.11 1.24 6.28
C SER A 20 3.93 0.85 4.81
N PHE A 21 4.92 1.12 3.96
CA PHE A 21 4.95 0.80 2.54
C PHE A 21 3.67 1.16 1.78
N ASP A 22 2.97 2.22 2.23
CA ASP A 22 1.75 2.70 1.60
C ASP A 22 2.05 3.26 0.20
N GLY A 23 1.46 2.62 -0.81
CA GLY A 23 1.67 2.91 -2.21
C GLY A 23 2.89 2.23 -2.83
N VAL A 24 3.78 1.57 -2.08
CA VAL A 24 5.02 0.92 -2.59
C VAL A 24 5.69 1.78 -3.68
N HIS A 25 5.84 3.09 -3.41
CA HIS A 25 6.38 4.10 -4.32
C HIS A 25 7.89 3.92 -4.56
N LEU A 26 8.47 4.66 -5.49
CA LEU A 26 9.88 4.51 -5.88
C LEU A 26 10.86 4.60 -4.69
N GLY A 27 10.58 5.45 -3.69
CA GLY A 27 11.38 5.49 -2.46
C GLY A 27 11.33 4.18 -1.66
N HIS A 28 10.15 3.55 -1.55
CA HIS A 28 10.02 2.24 -0.94
C HIS A 28 10.71 1.16 -1.76
N GLN A 29 10.54 1.18 -3.08
CA GLN A 29 11.21 0.24 -3.98
C GLN A 29 12.73 0.35 -3.91
N TYR A 30 13.26 1.56 -3.76
CA TYR A 30 14.70 1.80 -3.61
C TYR A 30 15.24 1.13 -2.34
N LEU A 31 14.56 1.31 -1.21
CA LEU A 31 14.90 0.64 0.06
C LEU A 31 14.80 -0.89 -0.07
N LEU A 32 13.68 -1.38 -0.61
CA LEU A 32 13.44 -2.82 -0.72
C LEU A 32 14.42 -3.52 -1.66
N ARG A 33 14.83 -2.88 -2.76
CA ARG A 33 15.84 -3.45 -3.66
C ARG A 33 17.20 -3.59 -2.98
N GLN A 34 17.60 -2.65 -2.13
CA GLN A 34 18.84 -2.78 -1.34
C GLN A 34 18.74 -3.94 -0.33
N ALA A 35 17.60 -4.04 0.38
CA ALA A 35 17.35 -5.12 1.33
C ALA A 35 17.33 -6.49 0.63
N LEU A 36 16.71 -6.60 -0.56
CA LEU A 36 16.70 -7.83 -1.38
C LEU A 36 18.12 -8.22 -1.83
N ALA A 37 18.93 -7.25 -2.25
CA ALA A 37 20.30 -7.52 -2.66
C ALA A 37 21.15 -8.07 -1.50
N GLU A 38 21.02 -7.49 -0.30
CA GLU A 38 21.72 -7.99 0.90
C GLU A 38 21.18 -9.36 1.34
N ALA A 39 19.86 -9.56 1.32
CA ALA A 39 19.23 -10.84 1.62
C ALA A 39 19.78 -11.97 0.72
N LYS A 40 19.88 -11.69 -0.58
CA LYS A 40 20.48 -12.62 -1.55
C LYS A 40 21.96 -12.89 -1.26
N ALA A 41 22.75 -11.88 -0.95
CA ALA A 41 24.16 -12.02 -0.62
C ALA A 41 24.39 -12.83 0.66
N LEU A 42 23.48 -12.74 1.62
CA LEU A 42 23.53 -13.50 2.88
C LEU A 42 22.85 -14.88 2.78
N HIS A 43 22.28 -15.24 1.63
CA HIS A 43 21.45 -16.45 1.46
C HIS A 43 20.33 -16.56 2.50
N GLN A 44 19.69 -15.43 2.82
CA GLN A 44 18.59 -15.31 3.77
C GLN A 44 17.35 -14.75 3.08
N PRO A 45 16.14 -15.10 3.55
CA PRO A 45 14.93 -14.47 3.02
C PRO A 45 14.83 -12.99 3.45
N LEU A 46 14.22 -12.17 2.59
CA LEU A 46 13.75 -10.84 2.99
C LEU A 46 12.36 -10.97 3.62
N LEU A 47 12.21 -10.48 4.85
CA LEU A 47 10.94 -10.24 5.50
C LEU A 47 10.61 -8.75 5.44
N VAL A 48 9.45 -8.42 4.88
CA VAL A 48 8.87 -7.07 5.00
C VAL A 48 7.94 -7.05 6.20
N TYR A 49 8.29 -6.25 7.22
CA TYR A 49 7.41 -5.95 8.36
C TYR A 49 6.63 -4.69 8.03
N THR A 50 5.33 -4.81 7.85
CA THR A 50 4.43 -3.71 7.52
C THR A 50 3.20 -3.68 8.43
N PHE A 51 2.32 -2.72 8.21
CA PHE A 51 1.17 -2.45 9.06
C PHE A 51 -0.11 -2.40 8.25
N ASP A 52 -1.21 -2.89 8.83
CA ASP A 52 -2.53 -2.80 8.25
C ASP A 52 -3.55 -2.31 9.30
N PRO A 53 -4.21 -1.15 9.06
CA PRO A 53 -3.94 -0.20 7.98
C PRO A 53 -2.57 0.48 8.11
N PRO A 54 -2.12 1.22 7.07
CA PRO A 54 -0.91 2.04 7.18
C PRO A 54 -0.99 3.00 8.36
N THR A 55 0.12 3.18 9.10
CA THR A 55 0.13 3.86 10.40
C THR A 55 -0.50 5.26 10.42
N LYS A 56 -0.38 6.04 9.32
CA LYS A 56 -0.97 7.38 9.20
C LYS A 56 -2.49 7.36 9.04
N VAL A 57 -3.06 6.29 8.54
CA VAL A 57 -4.52 6.10 8.48
C VAL A 57 -5.09 6.14 9.90
N PHE A 58 -4.50 5.35 10.79
CA PHE A 58 -4.92 5.29 12.19
C PHE A 58 -4.57 6.58 12.96
N THR A 59 -3.34 7.09 12.82
CA THR A 59 -2.84 8.20 13.65
C THR A 59 -3.28 9.58 13.20
N ARG A 60 -3.72 9.76 11.94
CA ARG A 60 -4.07 11.04 11.35
C ARG A 60 -5.39 11.06 10.60
N GLY A 61 -6.08 9.93 10.48
CA GLY A 61 -7.30 9.81 9.67
C GLY A 61 -7.07 10.02 8.18
N GLU A 62 -5.82 9.88 7.70
CA GLU A 62 -5.51 10.00 6.27
C GLU A 62 -6.02 8.79 5.50
N GLY A 63 -6.45 8.97 4.24
CA GLY A 63 -6.71 7.83 3.37
C GLY A 63 -5.42 7.08 3.00
N PHE A 64 -5.52 5.84 2.56
CA PHE A 64 -4.38 5.05 2.09
C PHE A 64 -4.28 5.01 0.55
N LEU A 65 -3.08 4.76 0.05
CA LEU A 65 -2.81 4.57 -1.37
C LEU A 65 -3.06 3.13 -1.82
N MET A 66 -2.89 2.17 -0.92
CA MET A 66 -3.08 0.74 -1.17
C MET A 66 -3.72 0.08 0.04
N ASP A 67 -4.72 -0.77 -0.19
CA ASP A 67 -5.16 -1.74 0.79
C ASP A 67 -4.11 -2.86 0.97
N LEU A 68 -4.42 -3.82 1.86
CA LEU A 68 -3.48 -4.91 2.14
C LEU A 68 -3.25 -5.81 0.92
N THR A 69 -4.29 -6.12 0.16
CA THR A 69 -4.19 -6.98 -1.02
C THR A 69 -3.29 -6.36 -2.08
N GLU A 70 -3.56 -5.12 -2.44
CA GLU A 70 -2.75 -4.34 -3.38
C GLU A 70 -1.28 -4.23 -2.92
N LYS A 71 -1.07 -3.98 -1.62
CA LYS A 71 0.27 -3.88 -1.03
C LYS A 71 1.03 -5.20 -1.13
N VAL A 72 0.39 -6.31 -0.77
CA VAL A 72 0.98 -7.65 -0.83
C VAL A 72 1.39 -8.01 -2.25
N GLU A 73 0.54 -7.74 -3.23
CA GLU A 73 0.86 -7.99 -4.64
C GLU A 73 2.02 -7.13 -5.14
N ALA A 74 2.01 -5.83 -4.80
CA ALA A 74 3.10 -4.94 -5.17
C ALA A 74 4.44 -5.35 -4.55
N LEU A 75 4.45 -5.82 -3.31
CA LEU A 75 5.64 -6.34 -2.64
C LEU A 75 6.11 -7.67 -3.27
N ARG A 76 5.18 -8.57 -3.58
CA ARG A 76 5.51 -9.84 -4.29
C ARG A 76 6.07 -9.60 -5.68
N ALA A 77 5.54 -8.65 -6.42
CA ALA A 77 6.06 -8.25 -7.73
C ALA A 77 7.50 -7.74 -7.68
N LEU A 78 7.95 -7.24 -6.53
CA LEU A 78 9.35 -6.85 -6.28
C LEU A 78 10.24 -8.04 -5.87
N GLY A 79 9.68 -9.23 -5.65
CA GLY A 79 10.42 -10.42 -5.21
C GLY A 79 10.43 -10.63 -3.68
N VAL A 80 9.58 -9.94 -2.93
CA VAL A 80 9.47 -10.15 -1.47
C VAL A 80 8.74 -11.47 -1.21
N GLU A 81 9.38 -12.38 -0.49
CA GLU A 81 8.84 -13.72 -0.19
C GLU A 81 8.03 -13.75 1.10
N LEU A 82 8.50 -13.07 2.14
CA LEU A 82 7.88 -13.06 3.46
C LEU A 82 7.35 -11.66 3.77
N ILE A 83 6.07 -11.58 4.10
CA ILE A 83 5.39 -10.34 4.44
C ILE A 83 4.68 -10.56 5.78
N LEU A 84 5.03 -9.76 6.79
CA LEU A 84 4.33 -9.68 8.05
C LEU A 84 3.55 -8.37 8.07
N ALA A 85 2.22 -8.45 7.97
CA ALA A 85 1.32 -7.31 8.03
C ALA A 85 0.61 -7.29 9.38
N VAL A 86 1.17 -6.57 10.34
CA VAL A 86 0.63 -6.51 11.70
C VAL A 86 -0.56 -5.55 11.75
N PRO A 87 -1.68 -5.93 12.41
CA PRO A 87 -2.79 -5.03 12.64
C PRO A 87 -2.35 -3.79 13.42
N PHE A 88 -2.47 -2.59 12.80
CA PHE A 88 -2.13 -1.33 13.46
C PHE A 88 -3.38 -0.71 14.07
N ASN A 89 -3.54 -0.91 15.37
CA ASN A 89 -4.66 -0.46 16.18
C ASN A 89 -4.18 0.31 17.41
N GLU A 90 -5.11 0.73 18.26
CA GLU A 90 -4.79 1.46 19.48
C GLU A 90 -3.88 0.68 20.43
N THR A 91 -4.09 -0.63 20.56
CA THR A 91 -3.25 -1.50 21.39
C THR A 91 -1.81 -1.52 20.87
N PHE A 92 -1.63 -1.72 19.56
CA PHE A 92 -0.31 -1.70 18.93
C PHE A 92 0.36 -0.33 19.04
N ALA A 93 -0.39 0.76 18.83
CA ALA A 93 0.14 2.13 18.89
C ALA A 93 0.62 2.53 20.29
N ARG A 94 0.11 1.90 21.35
CA ARG A 94 0.52 2.12 22.75
C ARG A 94 1.71 1.28 23.21
N ARG A 95 2.15 0.31 22.39
CA ARG A 95 3.27 -0.57 22.74
C ARG A 95 4.56 0.25 22.93
N PRO A 96 5.33 0.00 24.01
CA PRO A 96 6.66 0.58 24.19
C PRO A 96 7.58 0.20 23.03
N ALA A 97 8.60 1.02 22.77
CA ALA A 97 9.59 0.72 21.72
C ALA A 97 10.30 -0.62 21.96
N GLU A 98 10.55 -1.00 23.21
CA GLU A 98 11.24 -2.24 23.56
C GLU A 98 10.48 -3.50 23.12
N GLU A 99 9.16 -3.50 23.16
CA GLU A 99 8.35 -4.63 22.65
C GLU A 99 8.53 -4.83 21.14
N PHE A 100 8.65 -3.73 20.39
CA PHE A 100 8.93 -3.82 18.96
C PHE A 100 10.35 -4.36 18.68
N LEU A 101 11.33 -4.00 19.51
CA LEU A 101 12.68 -4.56 19.43
C LEU A 101 12.66 -6.08 19.73
N GLU A 102 11.81 -6.53 20.66
CA GLU A 102 11.65 -7.94 20.96
C GLU A 102 10.99 -8.71 19.81
N ASP A 103 10.00 -8.10 19.12
CA ASP A 103 9.45 -8.66 17.89
C ASP A 103 10.57 -8.93 16.87
N LEU A 104 11.48 -7.98 16.66
CA LEU A 104 12.58 -8.13 15.70
C LEU A 104 13.60 -9.20 16.13
N ARG A 105 13.87 -9.35 17.44
CA ARG A 105 14.70 -10.45 17.96
C ARG A 105 14.04 -11.81 17.72
N THR A 106 12.75 -11.91 18.04
CA THR A 106 11.95 -13.13 17.84
C THR A 106 11.89 -13.53 16.36
N LEU A 107 11.80 -12.56 15.46
CA LEU A 107 11.84 -12.78 14.01
C LEU A 107 13.21 -13.24 13.51
N GLY A 108 14.27 -13.14 14.32
CA GLY A 108 15.62 -13.48 13.91
C GLY A 108 16.22 -12.44 12.95
N ALA A 109 15.96 -11.15 13.18
CA ALA A 109 16.52 -10.09 12.35
C ALA A 109 18.06 -10.12 12.37
N SER A 110 18.68 -10.41 11.25
CA SER A 110 20.15 -10.40 11.06
C SER A 110 20.65 -9.08 10.49
N ARG A 111 19.79 -8.37 9.76
CA ARG A 111 19.94 -7.03 9.21
C ARG A 111 18.60 -6.33 9.23
N ILE A 112 18.61 -5.02 9.46
CA ILE A 112 17.38 -4.21 9.48
C ILE A 112 17.52 -3.07 8.48
N TYR A 113 16.48 -2.83 7.67
CA TYR A 113 16.38 -1.74 6.71
C TYR A 113 15.21 -0.84 7.05
N VAL A 114 15.46 0.46 7.21
CA VAL A 114 14.44 1.49 7.48
C VAL A 114 14.72 2.77 6.70
N GLY A 115 13.70 3.58 6.47
CA GLY A 115 13.89 4.94 5.97
C GLY A 115 14.42 5.88 7.07
N GLU A 116 15.06 6.99 6.71
CA GLU A 116 15.64 7.96 7.66
C GLU A 116 14.59 8.63 8.56
N ASP A 117 13.33 8.72 8.13
CA ASP A 117 12.23 9.28 8.92
C ASP A 117 11.48 8.23 9.77
N PHE A 118 11.98 6.99 9.80
CA PHE A 118 11.37 5.89 10.56
C PHE A 118 11.43 6.16 12.06
N ARG A 119 10.29 5.96 12.73
CA ARG A 119 10.15 6.03 14.18
C ARG A 119 9.12 5.00 14.62
N PHE A 120 9.30 4.42 15.78
CA PHE A 120 8.45 3.36 16.29
C PHE A 120 8.16 3.49 17.78
N GLY A 121 7.27 2.61 18.29
CA GLY A 121 6.84 2.60 19.68
C GLY A 121 5.94 3.79 20.04
N ARG A 122 5.38 3.73 21.26
CA ARG A 122 4.49 4.77 21.80
C ARG A 122 5.16 6.15 21.72
N GLY A 123 4.41 7.12 21.19
CA GLY A 123 4.91 8.50 21.06
C GLY A 123 6.10 8.66 20.10
N ARG A 124 6.36 7.65 19.24
CA ARG A 124 7.53 7.64 18.33
C ARG A 124 8.87 7.66 19.10
N GLY A 125 8.91 7.05 20.30
CA GLY A 125 10.06 7.07 21.18
C GLY A 125 11.26 6.24 20.71
N GLY A 126 11.07 5.33 19.76
CA GLY A 126 12.15 4.54 19.15
C GLY A 126 12.60 5.14 17.82
N ASP A 127 13.89 5.05 17.54
CA ASP A 127 14.58 5.55 16.36
C ASP A 127 15.48 4.46 15.72
N PRO A 128 16.11 4.73 14.58
CA PRO A 128 16.99 3.76 13.94
C PRO A 128 18.20 3.34 14.79
N GLU A 129 18.69 4.19 15.72
CA GLU A 129 19.82 3.84 16.62
C GLU A 129 19.39 2.75 17.61
N ALA A 130 18.14 2.82 18.10
CA ALA A 130 17.60 1.78 18.96
C ALA A 130 17.52 0.41 18.26
N LEU A 131 17.26 0.37 16.95
CA LEU A 131 17.23 -0.86 16.16
C LEU A 131 18.61 -1.54 16.11
N ALA A 132 19.69 -0.77 16.13
CA ALA A 132 21.05 -1.29 16.10
C ALA A 132 21.39 -2.15 17.35
N ARG A 133 20.60 -2.05 18.42
CA ARG A 133 20.69 -2.97 19.58
C ARG A 133 20.19 -4.39 19.29
N VAL A 134 19.48 -4.57 18.20
CA VAL A 134 18.97 -5.88 17.76
C VAL A 134 19.86 -6.46 16.67
N ALA A 135 20.10 -5.70 15.61
CA ALA A 135 20.91 -6.12 14.46
C ALA A 135 21.49 -4.91 13.73
N PRO A 136 22.57 -5.08 12.95
CA PRO A 136 23.08 -4.02 12.09
C PRO A 136 21.97 -3.41 11.24
N THR A 137 21.77 -2.09 11.41
CA THR A 137 20.67 -1.34 10.82
C THR A 137 21.15 -0.42 9.72
N ARG A 138 20.56 -0.53 8.55
CA ARG A 138 20.78 0.37 7.42
C ARG A 138 19.66 1.40 7.33
N VAL A 139 20.01 2.65 7.52
CA VAL A 139 19.11 3.79 7.31
C VAL A 139 19.24 4.23 5.86
N VAL A 140 18.15 4.08 5.10
CA VAL A 140 18.13 4.45 3.69
C VAL A 140 17.59 5.87 3.55
N PRO A 141 18.35 6.78 2.91
CA PRO A 141 17.91 8.15 2.70
C PRO A 141 16.68 8.22 1.80
N LEU A 142 15.88 9.28 1.95
CA LEU A 142 14.71 9.49 1.10
C LEU A 142 15.14 9.71 -0.36
N LEU A 143 14.57 8.93 -1.26
CA LEU A 143 14.72 9.17 -2.69
C LEU A 143 14.06 10.50 -3.06
N ALA A 144 14.77 11.38 -3.74
CA ALA A 144 14.23 12.62 -4.27
C ALA A 144 14.03 12.54 -5.78
N LEU A 145 12.92 13.08 -6.26
CA LEU A 145 12.63 13.26 -7.69
C LEU A 145 12.13 14.70 -7.91
N GLY A 146 12.79 15.40 -8.84
CA GLY A 146 12.52 16.82 -9.08
C GLY A 146 12.90 17.71 -7.90
N GLY A 147 13.94 17.33 -7.13
CA GLY A 147 14.39 18.09 -5.96
C GLY A 147 13.57 17.85 -4.68
N GLU A 148 12.50 17.07 -4.74
CA GLU A 148 11.62 16.82 -3.60
C GLU A 148 11.56 15.33 -3.23
N PRO A 149 11.47 14.98 -1.92
CA PRO A 149 11.34 13.61 -1.49
C PRO A 149 10.11 12.89 -2.04
N VAL A 150 10.29 11.63 -2.45
CA VAL A 150 9.18 10.74 -2.82
C VAL A 150 8.54 10.20 -1.55
N LYS A 151 7.32 10.67 -1.24
CA LYS A 151 6.57 10.27 -0.03
C LYS A 151 5.11 9.97 -0.36
N SER A 152 4.50 9.04 0.40
CA SER A 152 3.07 8.71 0.26
C SER A 152 2.16 9.95 0.43
N SER A 153 2.54 10.90 1.30
CA SER A 153 1.77 12.15 1.49
C SER A 153 1.76 13.02 0.22
N ARG A 154 2.89 13.14 -0.48
CA ARG A 154 2.98 13.87 -1.75
C ARG A 154 2.12 13.19 -2.82
N ILE A 155 2.18 11.87 -2.91
CA ILE A 155 1.36 11.10 -3.86
C ILE A 155 -0.13 11.27 -3.55
N ARG A 156 -0.54 11.23 -2.27
CA ARG A 156 -1.93 11.48 -1.88
C ARG A 156 -2.42 12.86 -2.31
N ALA A 157 -1.62 13.90 -2.10
CA ALA A 157 -1.97 15.26 -2.52
C ALA A 157 -2.18 15.32 -4.04
N LEU A 158 -1.26 14.78 -4.84
CA LEU A 158 -1.38 14.73 -6.30
C LEU A 158 -2.65 13.99 -6.76
N LEU A 159 -2.97 12.86 -6.14
CA LEU A 159 -4.18 12.10 -6.47
C LEU A 159 -5.45 12.87 -6.09
N GLN A 160 -5.48 13.55 -4.96
CA GLN A 160 -6.62 14.39 -4.55
C GLN A 160 -6.86 15.58 -5.49
N GLU A 161 -5.81 16.07 -6.14
CA GLU A 161 -5.85 17.10 -7.18
C GLU A 161 -6.14 16.54 -8.60
N GLY A 162 -6.29 15.22 -8.75
CA GLY A 162 -6.48 14.57 -10.06
C GLY A 162 -5.20 14.46 -10.91
N ARG A 163 -4.04 14.79 -10.38
CA ARG A 163 -2.72 14.79 -11.07
C ARG A 163 -2.14 13.38 -11.12
N VAL A 164 -2.85 12.48 -11.77
CA VAL A 164 -2.54 11.03 -11.78
C VAL A 164 -1.22 10.70 -12.48
N GLU A 165 -0.84 11.46 -13.53
CA GLU A 165 0.41 11.24 -14.24
C GLU A 165 1.63 11.59 -13.36
N GLU A 166 1.56 12.65 -12.58
CA GLU A 166 2.63 12.97 -11.64
C GLU A 166 2.71 11.95 -10.50
N ALA A 167 1.57 11.50 -9.99
CA ALA A 167 1.52 10.41 -9.03
C ALA A 167 2.14 9.12 -9.61
N ARG A 168 1.86 8.78 -10.88
CA ARG A 168 2.46 7.67 -11.62
C ARG A 168 3.99 7.75 -11.65
N HIS A 169 4.56 8.94 -11.91
CA HIS A 169 6.03 9.12 -11.90
C HIS A 169 6.65 8.81 -10.53
N LEU A 170 5.97 9.17 -9.43
CA LEU A 170 6.45 8.88 -8.07
C LEU A 170 6.23 7.42 -7.66
N LEU A 171 5.17 6.80 -8.17
CA LEU A 171 4.86 5.38 -7.93
C LEU A 171 5.72 4.43 -8.78
N GLY A 172 6.17 4.88 -9.95
CA GLY A 172 6.85 4.04 -10.95
C GLY A 172 5.90 3.11 -11.73
N ARG A 173 4.58 3.30 -11.57
CA ARG A 173 3.50 2.56 -12.24
C ARG A 173 2.20 3.35 -12.23
N PRO A 174 1.21 3.02 -13.09
CA PRO A 174 -0.13 3.59 -12.98
C PRO A 174 -0.72 3.39 -11.58
N TYR A 175 -1.49 4.37 -11.11
CA TYR A 175 -2.29 4.21 -9.91
C TYR A 175 -3.51 3.34 -10.21
N GLY A 176 -3.93 2.53 -9.26
CA GLY A 176 -5.07 1.64 -9.39
C GLY A 176 -5.87 1.50 -8.10
N ALA A 177 -7.01 0.83 -8.19
CA ALA A 177 -7.85 0.46 -7.06
C ALA A 177 -8.41 -0.93 -7.26
N TYR A 178 -8.50 -1.70 -6.18
CA TYR A 178 -9.20 -2.96 -6.10
C TYR A 178 -10.58 -2.73 -5.51
N GLY A 179 -11.56 -3.47 -5.99
CA GLY A 179 -12.93 -3.41 -5.49
C GLY A 179 -13.76 -4.54 -6.06
N VAL A 180 -14.87 -4.82 -5.43
CA VAL A 180 -15.84 -5.79 -5.91
C VAL A 180 -16.88 -5.08 -6.78
N VAL A 181 -17.22 -5.68 -7.91
CA VAL A 181 -18.28 -5.14 -8.78
C VAL A 181 -19.64 -5.37 -8.11
N VAL A 182 -20.34 -4.28 -7.85
CA VAL A 182 -21.66 -4.29 -7.21
C VAL A 182 -22.74 -3.79 -8.16
N GLU A 183 -24.00 -4.20 -7.91
CA GLU A 183 -25.12 -3.68 -8.67
C GLU A 183 -25.27 -2.16 -8.46
N GLY A 184 -25.37 -1.42 -9.58
CA GLY A 184 -25.67 0.01 -9.59
C GLY A 184 -27.08 0.29 -10.13
N GLU A 185 -27.40 1.57 -10.30
CA GLU A 185 -28.73 2.01 -10.78
C GLU A 185 -29.01 1.66 -12.25
N LYS A 186 -28.10 0.98 -12.96
CA LYS A 186 -28.22 0.52 -14.35
C LYS A 186 -28.54 1.64 -15.36
N LEU A 187 -28.26 2.91 -14.99
CA LEU A 187 -28.50 4.08 -15.86
C LEU A 187 -27.66 4.02 -17.13
N GLY A 188 -26.41 3.56 -17.05
CA GLY A 188 -25.54 3.39 -18.20
C GLY A 188 -26.07 2.42 -19.25
N ARG A 189 -26.81 1.37 -18.85
CA ARG A 189 -27.49 0.45 -19.81
C ARG A 189 -28.54 1.16 -20.67
N ARG A 190 -29.24 2.15 -20.11
CA ARG A 190 -30.23 2.96 -20.83
C ARG A 190 -29.60 3.88 -21.88
N LEU A 191 -28.33 4.21 -21.71
CA LEU A 191 -27.56 5.09 -22.58
C LEU A 191 -26.59 4.33 -23.50
N SER A 192 -26.71 2.99 -23.59
CA SER A 192 -25.81 2.12 -24.37
C SER A 192 -24.36 2.11 -23.92
N PHE A 193 -24.08 2.55 -22.68
CA PHE A 193 -22.78 2.55 -22.03
C PHE A 193 -22.87 1.84 -20.67
N PRO A 194 -22.95 0.48 -20.63
CA PRO A 194 -23.02 -0.23 -19.38
C PRO A 194 -21.75 0.04 -18.55
N THR A 195 -21.94 0.43 -17.29
CA THR A 195 -20.86 0.68 -16.34
C THR A 195 -20.91 -0.31 -15.19
N ALA A 196 -19.75 -0.82 -14.77
CA ALA A 196 -19.58 -1.55 -13.54
C ALA A 196 -19.34 -0.56 -12.39
N ASN A 197 -20.07 -0.71 -11.29
CA ASN A 197 -19.83 0.05 -10.07
C ASN A 197 -18.89 -0.75 -9.19
N LEU A 198 -17.73 -0.17 -8.80
CA LEU A 198 -16.79 -0.82 -7.91
C LEU A 198 -16.98 -0.33 -6.48
N ALA A 199 -17.28 -1.26 -5.57
CA ALA A 199 -17.19 -1.02 -4.14
C ALA A 199 -15.72 -1.10 -3.73
N VAL A 200 -15.12 0.04 -3.45
CA VAL A 200 -13.75 0.16 -2.95
C VAL A 200 -13.76 0.53 -1.48
N HIS A 201 -12.67 0.22 -0.77
CA HIS A 201 -12.56 0.57 0.65
C HIS A 201 -12.76 2.10 0.86
N PRO A 202 -13.58 2.55 1.84
CA PRO A 202 -13.91 3.97 2.02
C PRO A 202 -12.70 4.90 2.22
N LEU A 203 -11.62 4.38 2.80
CA LEU A 203 -10.37 5.13 3.03
C LEU A 203 -9.39 5.06 1.84
N LYS A 204 -9.72 4.34 0.77
CA LYS A 204 -8.91 4.35 -0.46
C LYS A 204 -8.92 5.74 -1.08
N VAL A 205 -7.76 6.29 -1.35
CA VAL A 205 -7.65 7.56 -2.08
C VAL A 205 -8.01 7.32 -3.54
N LEU A 206 -9.10 7.92 -4.00
CA LEU A 206 -9.51 7.90 -5.39
C LEU A 206 -9.37 9.31 -5.98
N PRO A 207 -8.65 9.48 -7.10
CA PRO A 207 -8.53 10.78 -7.76
C PRO A 207 -9.87 11.15 -8.40
N PRO A 208 -10.43 12.36 -8.16
CA PRO A 208 -11.67 12.78 -8.79
C PRO A 208 -11.46 13.02 -10.29
N GLY A 209 -12.43 12.61 -11.13
CA GLY A 209 -12.37 12.86 -12.58
C GLY A 209 -12.67 11.62 -13.43
N VAL A 210 -12.41 11.77 -14.73
CA VAL A 210 -12.60 10.70 -15.72
C VAL A 210 -11.25 10.29 -16.28
N TYR A 211 -11.01 8.98 -16.33
CA TYR A 211 -9.70 8.41 -16.66
C TYR A 211 -9.82 7.29 -17.69
N ALA A 212 -8.86 7.19 -18.59
CA ALA A 212 -8.62 5.97 -19.34
C ALA A 212 -7.99 4.93 -18.40
N VAL A 213 -8.56 3.74 -18.37
CA VAL A 213 -8.14 2.67 -17.45
C VAL A 213 -7.96 1.34 -18.16
N GLU A 214 -7.19 0.48 -17.52
CA GLU A 214 -7.15 -0.95 -17.80
C GLU A 214 -7.75 -1.66 -16.59
N ALA A 215 -8.81 -2.44 -16.83
CA ALA A 215 -9.49 -3.23 -15.81
C ALA A 215 -9.14 -4.71 -15.99
N MET A 216 -8.93 -5.39 -14.87
CA MET A 216 -8.59 -6.81 -14.82
C MET A 216 -9.41 -7.49 -13.73
N GLY A 217 -9.93 -8.68 -14.04
CA GLY A 217 -10.70 -9.54 -13.15
C GLY A 217 -10.80 -10.93 -13.75
N ASP A 218 -11.63 -11.80 -13.17
CA ASP A 218 -11.88 -13.14 -13.72
C ASP A 218 -12.48 -13.09 -15.12
N PHE A 219 -13.13 -11.94 -15.46
CA PHE A 219 -13.62 -11.64 -16.81
C PHE A 219 -12.49 -11.36 -17.83
N GLY A 220 -11.21 -11.29 -17.41
CA GLY A 220 -10.07 -10.99 -18.26
C GLY A 220 -9.55 -9.54 -18.12
N ARG A 221 -8.87 -9.05 -19.17
CA ARG A 221 -8.27 -7.70 -19.22
C ARG A 221 -8.96 -6.88 -20.32
N TYR A 222 -9.47 -5.71 -19.93
CA TYR A 222 -10.15 -4.78 -20.83
C TYR A 222 -9.64 -3.35 -20.64
N ARG A 223 -9.64 -2.58 -21.72
CA ARG A 223 -9.53 -1.13 -21.64
C ARG A 223 -10.89 -0.51 -21.39
N GLY A 224 -10.90 0.66 -20.75
CA GLY A 224 -12.16 1.32 -20.44
C GLY A 224 -12.00 2.76 -20.02
N GLY A 225 -13.11 3.35 -19.66
CA GLY A 225 -13.19 4.65 -19.00
C GLY A 225 -13.65 4.50 -17.57
N ALA A 226 -12.97 5.10 -16.62
CA ALA A 226 -13.40 5.16 -15.23
C ALA A 226 -13.84 6.57 -14.88
N ASN A 227 -14.96 6.69 -14.17
CA ASN A 227 -15.44 7.93 -13.59
C ASN A 227 -15.38 7.83 -12.06
N VAL A 228 -14.63 8.73 -11.44
CA VAL A 228 -14.57 8.90 -9.99
C VAL A 228 -15.29 10.18 -9.62
N GLY A 229 -16.48 10.03 -9.09
CA GLY A 229 -17.36 11.15 -8.70
C GLY A 229 -17.87 11.03 -7.28
N THR A 230 -18.54 12.07 -6.81
CA THR A 230 -19.29 12.07 -5.57
C THR A 230 -20.76 12.26 -5.89
N ARG A 231 -21.63 11.40 -5.34
CA ARG A 231 -23.07 11.64 -5.39
C ARG A 231 -23.46 12.45 -4.16
N PRO A 232 -24.15 13.59 -4.32
CA PRO A 232 -24.73 14.31 -3.20
C PRO A 232 -25.77 13.42 -2.51
N THR A 233 -25.53 13.03 -1.27
CA THR A 233 -26.49 12.35 -0.40
C THR A 233 -26.70 13.20 0.86
N PRO A 234 -27.90 13.20 1.48
CA PRO A 234 -28.10 13.81 2.78
C PRO A 234 -27.13 13.17 3.80
N GLY A 235 -26.15 13.94 4.30
CA GLY A 235 -25.15 13.45 5.26
C GLY A 235 -23.71 13.31 4.71
N GLY A 236 -23.46 13.62 3.45
CA GLY A 236 -22.13 13.56 2.81
C GLY A 236 -22.16 12.80 1.48
N GLY A 237 -21.33 13.21 0.54
CA GLY A 237 -21.26 12.57 -0.78
C GLY A 237 -20.55 11.21 -0.71
N GLU A 238 -21.21 10.15 -1.12
CA GLU A 238 -20.60 8.83 -1.33
C GLU A 238 -19.70 8.88 -2.57
N ARG A 239 -18.42 8.49 -2.43
CA ARG A 239 -17.53 8.35 -3.58
C ARG A 239 -17.90 7.10 -4.36
N ARG A 240 -18.02 7.25 -5.68
CA ARG A 240 -18.31 6.15 -6.61
C ARG A 240 -17.16 6.02 -7.61
N LEU A 241 -16.81 4.79 -7.89
CA LEU A 241 -15.95 4.42 -9.00
C LEU A 241 -16.78 3.60 -9.97
N GLU A 242 -17.07 4.20 -11.12
CA GLU A 242 -17.80 3.57 -12.22
C GLU A 242 -16.83 3.31 -13.37
N VAL A 243 -16.84 2.10 -13.92
CA VAL A 243 -15.95 1.71 -15.01
C VAL A 243 -16.79 1.18 -16.19
N HIS A 244 -16.59 1.78 -17.36
CA HIS A 244 -17.10 1.27 -18.62
C HIS A 244 -15.99 0.46 -19.32
N LEU A 245 -16.27 -0.81 -19.62
CA LEU A 245 -15.33 -1.72 -20.29
C LEU A 245 -15.59 -1.72 -21.79
N LEU A 246 -14.60 -1.37 -22.60
CA LEU A 246 -14.72 -1.33 -24.06
C LEU A 246 -14.72 -2.75 -24.64
N GLY A 247 -15.78 -3.07 -25.40
CA GLY A 247 -15.90 -4.37 -26.06
C GLY A 247 -16.26 -5.54 -25.14
N PHE A 248 -16.55 -5.28 -23.87
CA PHE A 248 -17.01 -6.31 -22.94
C PHE A 248 -18.50 -6.60 -23.15
N ALA A 249 -18.82 -7.87 -23.39
CA ALA A 249 -20.20 -8.37 -23.53
C ALA A 249 -20.47 -9.39 -22.42
N GLY A 250 -20.86 -8.93 -21.24
CA GLY A 250 -21.12 -9.79 -20.09
C GLY A 250 -21.61 -9.00 -18.88
N GLU A 251 -21.68 -9.67 -17.73
CA GLU A 251 -22.03 -9.09 -16.44
C GLU A 251 -20.91 -9.40 -15.43
N PRO A 252 -20.07 -8.42 -15.04
CA PRO A 252 -18.92 -8.64 -14.17
C PRO A 252 -19.29 -8.55 -12.68
N TYR A 253 -20.51 -8.93 -12.28
CA TYR A 253 -20.97 -8.80 -10.90
C TYR A 253 -20.36 -9.86 -9.98
N GLY A 254 -19.92 -9.41 -8.81
CA GLY A 254 -19.34 -10.26 -7.76
C GLY A 254 -17.84 -10.56 -7.95
N GLU A 255 -17.23 -9.95 -8.95
CA GLU A 255 -15.81 -10.09 -9.26
C GLU A 255 -14.97 -8.93 -8.70
#